data_930b2567bb049663ef5148ee81459c13
#
_entry.id   930b2567bb049663ef5148ee81459c13
#
_cell.length_a   1.000
_cell.length_b   1.000
_cell.length_c   1.000
_cell.angle_alpha   90.00
_cell.angle_beta   90.00
_cell.angle_gamma   90.00
#
_symmetry.space_group_name_H-M   'P 1'
#
loop_
_entity.id
_entity.type
_entity.pdbx_description
1 polymer ?
#
loop_
_entity_poly.entity_id
_entity_poly.type
_entity_poly.pdbx_seq_one_letter_code
_entity_poly.pdbx_strand_id
1 'polypeptide(L)'
;MQEKHIQNALMRGLHAALMTLTIGGFTTAANAQQASAPPPQNLPRILVLATGGTIASTSDPRSAIGYNAGGITGDQLLASVPGLDKIASIKAEQISNVGSQDMNGKIWYQLAIRIKQAIDRNEVDGIVITHGTDTMEETGFFLDHVLSTSKPVVLVGSMRPGGSTSADGPMNLYEAAEVAASPQSVNRGVLMVMNDTINSPRWATKTNTTSVQTFQNPNAGPLGYVDAASIRYLSPAPTSHRKALELPSGGLPRVDIVYAHADMDATQIQDAVQHDAKGIVLAGVGDGNASKAALDAMEAAARKGIVVVRSTRVSSGFVNRNVEVPDDKSGFVASYDLNPQKSRVLAQLLIANGVTSPDKVQKAFQSTY
;
A
#
# COMPACT_ATOMS: atom_id res chain seq x y z
N MET A 1 -39.98 11.36 -54.70
CA MET A 1 -41.44 11.28 -55.03
C MET A 1 -42.17 11.22 -53.70
N GLN A 2 -42.91 12.26 -53.52
CA GLN A 2 -44.19 12.48 -52.80
C GLN A 2 -44.12 12.18 -51.29
N GLU A 3 -43.99 13.18 -50.45
CA GLU A 3 -44.94 14.34 -50.21
C GLU A 3 -46.35 13.93 -49.81
N LYS A 4 -46.66 14.34 -48.56
CA LYS A 4 -47.87 15.15 -48.23
C LYS A 4 -49.12 14.42 -47.76
N HIS A 5 -49.61 15.04 -46.77
CA HIS A 5 -51.01 15.35 -46.36
C HIS A 5 -51.46 14.55 -45.10
N ILE A 6 -52.16 15.11 -44.09
CA ILE A 6 -52.98 16.32 -44.01
C ILE A 6 -53.15 16.72 -42.55
N GLN A 7 -53.14 17.98 -42.26
CA GLN A 7 -53.70 18.68 -41.10
C GLN A 7 -55.26 18.72 -41.12
N ASN A 8 -55.77 19.08 -39.92
CA ASN A 8 -57.13 19.62 -39.67
C ASN A 8 -58.19 18.57 -39.26
N ALA A 9 -58.96 18.82 -38.17
CA ALA A 9 -59.82 19.93 -37.85
C ALA A 9 -60.31 19.82 -36.40
N LEU A 10 -60.21 20.88 -35.66
CA LEU A 10 -61.28 21.87 -35.35
C LEU A 10 -62.32 21.44 -34.28
N MET A 11 -62.16 22.07 -33.15
CA MET A 11 -63.12 22.95 -32.44
C MET A 11 -64.62 22.58 -32.45
N ARG A 12 -65.14 22.48 -31.23
CA ARG A 12 -66.30 23.23 -30.69
C ARG A 12 -67.05 22.43 -29.62
N GLY A 13 -67.35 23.10 -28.52
CA GLY A 13 -68.40 22.63 -27.57
C GLY A 13 -68.23 23.25 -26.17
N LEU A 14 -68.54 24.51 -26.06
CA LEU A 14 -68.77 25.30 -24.87
C LEU A 14 -70.08 24.86 -24.20
N HIS A 15 -70.15 24.40 -23.00
CA HIS A 15 -71.34 24.54 -22.15
C HIS A 15 -70.89 24.72 -20.69
N ALA A 16 -71.22 25.89 -20.17
CA ALA A 16 -71.07 26.28 -18.79
C ALA A 16 -72.15 25.56 -17.94
N ALA A 17 -71.73 24.93 -16.87
CA ALA A 17 -72.59 24.60 -15.74
C ALA A 17 -71.96 25.12 -14.48
N LEU A 18 -72.54 26.18 -13.93
CA LEU A 18 -72.25 26.80 -12.65
C LEU A 18 -72.82 25.88 -11.59
N MET A 19 -72.00 25.21 -10.80
CA MET A 19 -72.40 24.59 -9.55
C MET A 19 -71.57 25.18 -8.40
N THR A 20 -72.23 25.97 -7.60
CA THR A 20 -71.74 26.45 -6.28
C THR A 20 -71.57 25.30 -5.36
N LEU A 21 -70.33 25.00 -4.96
CA LEU A 21 -70.03 24.05 -3.91
C LEU A 21 -69.36 24.80 -2.73
N THR A 22 -70.06 24.79 -1.61
CA THR A 22 -69.65 25.34 -0.32
C THR A 22 -68.34 24.73 0.12
N ILE A 23 -67.37 25.57 0.41
CA ILE A 23 -66.04 25.21 0.99
C ILE A 23 -66.23 24.94 2.46
N GLY A 24 -66.35 23.67 2.81
CA GLY A 24 -66.15 23.20 4.19
C GLY A 24 -64.65 23.08 4.43
N GLY A 25 -64.09 23.99 5.22
CA GLY A 25 -62.70 23.95 5.58
C GLY A 25 -62.40 22.75 6.51
N PHE A 26 -61.74 21.72 5.97
CA PHE A 26 -61.01 20.75 6.79
C PHE A 26 -59.55 21.18 6.87
N THR A 27 -59.20 21.87 7.97
CA THR A 27 -57.79 22.07 8.32
C THR A 27 -57.23 20.72 8.82
N THR A 28 -56.64 19.96 7.91
CA THR A 28 -55.78 18.86 8.34
C THR A 28 -54.48 19.47 8.82
N ALA A 29 -54.31 19.55 10.15
CA ALA A 29 -53.01 19.81 10.78
C ALA A 29 -52.07 18.67 10.31
N ALA A 30 -51.20 18.96 9.32
CA ALA A 30 -50.09 18.13 9.02
C ALA A 30 -49.15 18.11 10.23
N ASN A 31 -49.26 17.08 11.07
CA ASN A 31 -48.21 16.76 12.03
C ASN A 31 -46.97 16.42 11.20
N ALA A 32 -46.13 17.41 10.96
CA ALA A 32 -44.76 17.19 10.56
C ALA A 32 -44.06 16.48 11.73
N GLN A 33 -44.08 15.16 11.68
CA GLN A 33 -43.27 14.33 12.54
C GLN A 33 -41.81 14.75 12.27
N GLN A 34 -41.24 15.57 13.16
CA GLN A 34 -39.81 15.83 13.16
C GLN A 34 -39.13 14.46 13.20
N ALA A 35 -38.60 14.01 12.08
CA ALA A 35 -37.69 12.90 12.04
C ALA A 35 -36.57 13.25 13.02
N SER A 36 -36.54 12.55 14.16
CA SER A 36 -35.45 12.63 15.10
C SER A 36 -34.16 12.41 14.32
N ALA A 37 -33.22 13.37 14.42
CA ALA A 37 -31.89 13.17 13.85
C ALA A 37 -31.38 11.79 14.30
N PRO A 38 -30.80 10.99 13.39
CA PRO A 38 -30.22 9.72 13.78
C PRO A 38 -29.24 9.97 14.93
N PRO A 39 -29.16 9.07 15.93
CA PRO A 39 -28.21 9.21 17.01
C PRO A 39 -26.82 9.42 16.44
N PRO A 40 -25.95 10.22 17.08
CA PRO A 40 -24.60 10.45 16.58
C PRO A 40 -23.93 9.09 16.35
N GLN A 41 -23.64 8.77 15.11
CA GLN A 41 -22.88 7.58 14.79
C GLN A 41 -21.51 7.76 15.43
N ASN A 42 -21.11 6.84 16.30
CA ASN A 42 -19.73 6.74 16.77
C ASN A 42 -18.88 6.37 15.54
N LEU A 43 -18.37 7.38 14.85
CA LEU A 43 -17.50 7.16 13.69
C LEU A 43 -16.22 6.46 14.14
N PRO A 44 -15.67 5.55 13.32
CA PRO A 44 -14.37 4.92 13.57
C PRO A 44 -13.28 5.96 13.78
N ARG A 45 -12.36 5.71 14.68
CA ARG A 45 -11.23 6.60 14.98
C ARG A 45 -10.05 6.21 14.10
N ILE A 46 -9.65 7.08 13.20
CA ILE A 46 -8.54 6.86 12.29
C ILE A 46 -7.38 7.80 12.61
N LEU A 47 -6.19 7.22 12.74
CA LEU A 47 -4.94 7.97 12.87
C LEU A 47 -4.21 7.97 11.53
N VAL A 48 -3.96 9.16 10.99
CA VAL A 48 -3.14 9.34 9.79
C VAL A 48 -1.70 9.65 10.22
N LEU A 49 -0.77 8.79 9.86
CA LEU A 49 0.67 8.98 10.08
C LEU A 49 1.31 9.50 8.80
N ALA A 50 1.65 10.77 8.77
CA ALA A 50 2.19 11.42 7.57
C ALA A 50 3.71 11.25 7.49
N THR A 51 4.22 10.74 6.35
CA THR A 51 5.66 10.59 6.10
C THR A 51 6.20 11.46 4.98
N GLY A 52 5.35 12.16 4.24
CA GLY A 52 5.71 12.99 3.09
C GLY A 52 5.31 12.34 1.75
N GLY A 53 6.20 12.37 0.80
CA GLY A 53 5.96 11.84 -0.55
C GLY A 53 5.19 12.79 -1.48
N THR A 54 4.89 12.32 -2.68
CA THR A 54 4.16 13.08 -3.72
C THR A 54 2.75 13.47 -3.28
N ILE A 55 2.07 12.64 -2.50
CA ILE A 55 0.72 12.92 -1.98
C ILE A 55 0.69 14.17 -1.08
N ALA A 56 1.78 14.47 -0.39
CA ALA A 56 1.98 15.65 0.44
C ALA A 56 2.84 16.73 -0.26
N SER A 57 2.84 16.77 -1.60
CA SER A 57 3.68 17.68 -2.36
C SER A 57 3.01 19.00 -2.70
N THR A 58 3.84 20.03 -2.91
CA THR A 58 3.44 21.28 -3.56
C THR A 58 4.00 21.33 -4.97
N SER A 59 3.23 21.95 -5.89
CA SER A 59 3.71 22.19 -7.26
C SER A 59 4.94 23.10 -7.25
N ASP A 60 5.94 22.80 -8.08
CA ASP A 60 7.06 23.70 -8.33
C ASP A 60 6.65 24.67 -9.45
N PRO A 61 6.53 25.98 -9.17
CA PRO A 61 6.13 26.98 -10.18
C PRO A 61 7.13 27.13 -11.34
N ARG A 62 8.34 26.57 -11.18
CA ARG A 62 9.41 26.62 -12.19
C ARG A 62 9.30 25.50 -13.23
N SER A 63 8.43 24.53 -13.02
CA SER A 63 8.27 23.37 -13.89
C SER A 63 6.82 22.94 -14.00
N ALA A 64 6.37 22.65 -15.21
CA ALA A 64 4.99 22.18 -15.47
C ALA A 64 4.68 20.81 -14.82
N ILE A 65 5.74 20.03 -14.51
CA ILE A 65 5.64 18.68 -13.92
C ILE A 65 6.47 18.52 -12.65
N GLY A 66 7.19 19.59 -12.25
CA GLY A 66 8.02 19.57 -11.04
C GLY A 66 7.19 19.73 -9.76
N TYR A 67 7.66 19.14 -8.70
CA TYR A 67 7.06 19.24 -7.38
C TYR A 67 8.10 19.09 -6.26
N ASN A 68 7.77 19.63 -5.10
CA ASN A 68 8.54 19.44 -3.88
C ASN A 68 7.80 18.41 -3.01
N ALA A 69 8.37 17.22 -2.84
CA ALA A 69 7.82 16.19 -1.96
C ALA A 69 7.80 16.68 -0.52
N GLY A 70 6.71 16.42 0.22
CA GLY A 70 6.59 16.84 1.61
C GLY A 70 6.32 18.34 1.81
N GLY A 71 5.75 19.02 0.81
CA GLY A 71 5.45 20.45 0.88
C GLY A 71 4.31 20.85 1.82
N ILE A 72 3.43 19.89 2.23
CA ILE A 72 2.29 20.11 3.12
C ILE A 72 2.29 19.13 4.29
N THR A 73 1.70 19.53 5.40
CA THR A 73 1.55 18.70 6.60
C THR A 73 0.40 17.70 6.46
N GLY A 74 0.35 16.71 7.36
CA GLY A 74 -0.77 15.77 7.42
C GLY A 74 -2.12 16.45 7.61
N ASP A 75 -2.22 17.46 8.47
CA ASP A 75 -3.46 18.22 8.69
C ASP A 75 -3.91 19.00 7.45
N GLN A 76 -2.96 19.62 6.74
CA GLN A 76 -3.25 20.32 5.47
C GLN A 76 -3.72 19.32 4.39
N LEU A 77 -3.13 18.15 4.35
CA LEU A 77 -3.55 17.10 3.43
C LEU A 77 -4.97 16.61 3.74
N LEU A 78 -5.32 16.36 5.01
CA LEU A 78 -6.68 16.01 5.42
C LEU A 78 -7.69 17.09 5.04
N ALA A 79 -7.36 18.36 5.30
CA ALA A 79 -8.23 19.48 4.97
C ALA A 79 -8.49 19.63 3.45
N SER A 80 -7.63 19.08 2.61
CA SER A 80 -7.78 19.11 1.14
C SER A 80 -8.75 18.05 0.58
N VAL A 81 -9.22 17.10 1.42
CA VAL A 81 -10.08 15.98 0.97
C VAL A 81 -11.47 16.12 1.58
N PRO A 82 -12.48 16.57 0.81
CA PRO A 82 -13.84 16.70 1.31
C PRO A 82 -14.47 15.35 1.69
N GLY A 83 -15.29 15.34 2.74
CA GLY A 83 -16.10 14.18 3.11
C GLY A 83 -15.43 13.15 4.01
N LEU A 84 -14.15 13.31 4.34
CA LEU A 84 -13.45 12.43 5.30
C LEU A 84 -14.12 12.40 6.67
N ASP A 85 -14.68 13.54 7.10
CA ASP A 85 -15.43 13.72 8.35
C ASP A 85 -16.72 12.89 8.41
N LYS A 86 -17.22 12.43 7.28
CA LYS A 86 -18.38 11.53 7.19
C LYS A 86 -18.00 10.06 7.33
N ILE A 87 -16.74 9.72 7.06
CA ILE A 87 -16.22 8.34 7.11
C ILE A 87 -15.74 8.02 8.53
N ALA A 88 -14.95 8.90 9.12
CA ALA A 88 -14.27 8.64 10.37
C ALA A 88 -13.95 9.92 11.17
N SER A 89 -13.70 9.75 12.46
CA SER A 89 -13.03 10.76 13.29
C SER A 89 -11.52 10.64 13.05
N ILE A 90 -10.96 11.56 12.26
CA ILE A 90 -9.58 11.46 11.76
C ILE A 90 -8.67 12.47 12.49
N LYS A 91 -7.49 12.01 12.89
CA LYS A 91 -6.38 12.84 13.38
C LYS A 91 -5.13 12.57 12.58
N ALA A 92 -4.30 13.59 12.35
CA ALA A 92 -3.00 13.43 11.72
C ALA A 92 -1.85 13.62 12.71
N GLU A 93 -0.78 12.86 12.51
CA GLU A 93 0.51 13.02 13.18
C GLU A 93 1.62 12.98 12.13
N GLN A 94 2.58 13.90 12.22
CA GLN A 94 3.73 13.92 11.33
C GLN A 94 4.84 13.03 11.89
N ILE A 95 5.21 11.98 11.17
CA ILE A 95 6.33 11.08 11.51
C ILE A 95 7.62 11.56 10.84
N SER A 96 7.54 11.90 9.56
CA SER A 96 8.63 12.46 8.77
C SER A 96 8.06 13.30 7.63
N ASN A 97 8.92 13.98 6.88
CA ASN A 97 8.49 14.74 5.71
C ASN A 97 9.54 14.60 4.60
N VAL A 98 9.64 13.39 4.03
CA VAL A 98 10.66 13.02 3.07
C VAL A 98 10.07 12.51 1.77
N GLY A 99 10.82 12.61 0.68
CA GLY A 99 10.57 11.78 -0.49
C GLY A 99 10.84 10.31 -0.15
N SER A 100 10.10 9.38 -0.75
CA SER A 100 10.24 7.96 -0.38
C SER A 100 11.61 7.37 -0.73
N GLN A 101 12.36 7.97 -1.64
CA GLN A 101 13.75 7.59 -1.90
C GLN A 101 14.68 7.83 -0.69
N ASP A 102 14.29 8.71 0.23
CA ASP A 102 15.01 9.01 1.48
C ASP A 102 14.46 8.25 2.70
N MET A 103 13.50 7.34 2.47
CA MET A 103 12.97 6.46 3.51
C MET A 103 14.09 5.58 4.07
N ASN A 104 14.06 5.35 5.37
CA ASN A 104 15.12 4.59 6.05
C ASN A 104 14.61 3.83 7.28
N GLY A 105 15.45 2.95 7.82
CA GLY A 105 15.10 2.10 8.96
C GLY A 105 14.71 2.88 10.22
N LYS A 106 15.22 4.10 10.43
CA LYS A 106 14.84 4.94 11.59
C LYS A 106 13.37 5.38 11.48
N ILE A 107 12.94 5.79 10.29
CA ILE A 107 11.54 6.19 10.05
C ILE A 107 10.63 4.95 10.15
N TRP A 108 11.03 3.82 9.58
CA TRP A 108 10.29 2.55 9.74
C TRP A 108 10.08 2.17 11.20
N TYR A 109 11.15 2.33 12.00
CA TYR A 109 11.10 2.05 13.43
C TYR A 109 10.14 2.98 14.17
N GLN A 110 10.18 4.28 13.88
CA GLN A 110 9.25 5.27 14.44
C GLN A 110 7.80 4.95 14.09
N LEU A 111 7.52 4.61 12.83
CA LEU A 111 6.20 4.17 12.39
C LEU A 111 5.72 2.95 13.17
N ALA A 112 6.53 1.89 13.21
CA ALA A 112 6.16 0.65 13.89
C ALA A 112 5.88 0.87 15.39
N ILE A 113 6.70 1.66 16.09
CA ILE A 113 6.49 2.00 17.50
C ILE A 113 5.19 2.79 17.67
N ARG A 114 4.98 3.85 16.87
CA ARG A 114 3.77 4.68 17.02
C ARG A 114 2.48 3.91 16.73
N ILE A 115 2.52 3.03 15.72
CA ILE A 115 1.41 2.13 15.41
C ILE A 115 1.11 1.20 16.59
N LYS A 116 2.12 0.52 17.13
CA LYS A 116 1.97 -0.36 18.31
C LYS A 116 1.37 0.40 19.50
N GLN A 117 1.89 1.58 19.81
CA GLN A 117 1.36 2.42 20.90
C GLN A 117 -0.11 2.79 20.71
N ALA A 118 -0.50 3.20 19.49
CA ALA A 118 -1.89 3.55 19.19
C ALA A 118 -2.85 2.36 19.36
N ILE A 119 -2.41 1.18 18.95
CA ILE A 119 -3.18 -0.06 19.07
C ILE A 119 -3.28 -0.50 20.53
N ASP A 120 -2.16 -0.56 21.26
CA ASP A 120 -2.08 -1.03 22.65
C ASP A 120 -2.89 -0.16 23.60
N ARG A 121 -2.91 1.16 23.36
CA ARG A 121 -3.70 2.13 24.13
C ARG A 121 -5.14 2.25 23.67
N ASN A 122 -5.55 1.47 22.66
CA ASN A 122 -6.86 1.55 22.04
C ASN A 122 -7.27 2.97 21.60
N GLU A 123 -6.30 3.75 21.06
CA GLU A 123 -6.52 5.11 20.58
C GLU A 123 -7.29 5.15 19.25
N VAL A 124 -7.22 4.09 18.46
CA VAL A 124 -7.66 4.02 17.07
C VAL A 124 -8.45 2.75 16.76
N ASP A 125 -9.24 2.80 15.69
CA ASP A 125 -9.91 1.64 15.11
C ASP A 125 -9.25 1.21 13.78
N GLY A 126 -8.53 2.14 13.14
CA GLY A 126 -7.66 1.89 11.98
C GLY A 126 -6.58 2.96 11.85
N ILE A 127 -5.60 2.70 10.99
CA ILE A 127 -4.46 3.59 10.74
C ILE A 127 -4.28 3.76 9.24
N VAL A 128 -4.01 4.99 8.80
CA VAL A 128 -3.58 5.33 7.44
C VAL A 128 -2.16 5.90 7.50
N ILE A 129 -1.30 5.50 6.56
CA ILE A 129 0.06 6.00 6.43
C ILE A 129 0.20 6.64 5.06
N THR A 130 0.38 7.97 5.00
CA THR A 130 0.68 8.63 3.73
C THR A 130 2.16 8.49 3.42
N HIS A 131 2.47 8.09 2.18
CA HIS A 131 3.82 7.68 1.79
C HIS A 131 4.10 8.02 0.32
N GLY A 132 5.34 8.24 -0.04
CA GLY A 132 5.74 8.32 -1.44
C GLY A 132 5.84 6.93 -2.07
N THR A 133 5.55 6.82 -3.37
CA THR A 133 5.32 5.54 -4.02
C THR A 133 6.58 4.71 -4.30
N ASP A 134 7.80 5.31 -4.34
CA ASP A 134 9.01 4.60 -4.77
C ASP A 134 9.41 3.44 -3.86
N THR A 135 9.25 3.59 -2.54
CA THR A 135 9.61 2.56 -1.55
C THR A 135 8.42 2.13 -0.67
N MET A 136 7.18 2.44 -1.09
CA MET A 136 5.97 2.10 -0.35
C MET A 136 5.84 0.59 -0.11
N GLU A 137 6.17 -0.23 -1.11
CA GLU A 137 6.12 -1.68 -1.01
C GLU A 137 7.10 -2.24 0.05
N GLU A 138 8.27 -1.61 0.20
CA GLU A 138 9.25 -2.00 1.22
C GLU A 138 8.78 -1.62 2.62
N THR A 139 8.28 -0.40 2.80
CA THR A 139 7.70 0.07 4.07
C THR A 139 6.50 -0.78 4.47
N GLY A 140 5.59 -1.06 3.55
CA GLY A 140 4.43 -1.91 3.80
C GLY A 140 4.84 -3.33 4.17
N PHE A 141 5.79 -3.92 3.45
CA PHE A 141 6.29 -5.25 3.72
C PHE A 141 7.01 -5.34 5.08
N PHE A 142 7.82 -4.32 5.44
CA PHE A 142 8.43 -4.23 6.76
C PHE A 142 7.39 -4.21 7.87
N LEU A 143 6.41 -3.30 7.78
CA LEU A 143 5.35 -3.16 8.78
C LEU A 143 4.53 -4.44 8.92
N ASP A 144 4.20 -5.11 7.81
CA ASP A 144 3.46 -6.36 7.81
C ASP A 144 4.21 -7.50 8.52
N HIS A 145 5.54 -7.45 8.58
CA HIS A 145 6.37 -8.43 9.26
C HIS A 145 6.59 -8.16 10.76
N VAL A 146 6.48 -6.89 11.20
CA VAL A 146 6.75 -6.51 12.61
C VAL A 146 5.50 -6.15 13.41
N LEU A 147 4.34 -6.04 12.75
CA LEU A 147 3.06 -5.77 13.39
C LEU A 147 2.26 -7.07 13.54
N SER A 148 1.63 -7.23 14.70
CA SER A 148 0.61 -8.26 14.94
C SER A 148 -0.63 -7.54 15.44
N THR A 149 -1.59 -7.30 14.55
CA THR A 149 -2.80 -6.53 14.87
C THR A 149 -3.97 -6.98 14.01
N SER A 150 -5.16 -6.97 14.62
CA SER A 150 -6.42 -7.13 13.88
C SER A 150 -6.89 -5.82 13.24
N LYS A 151 -6.41 -4.65 13.73
CA LYS A 151 -6.82 -3.35 13.22
C LYS A 151 -6.18 -3.07 11.87
N PRO A 152 -6.92 -2.51 10.90
CA PRO A 152 -6.36 -2.18 9.58
C PRO A 152 -5.23 -1.15 9.67
N VAL A 153 -4.15 -1.40 8.93
CA VAL A 153 -3.04 -0.45 8.72
C VAL A 153 -2.88 -0.28 7.21
N VAL A 154 -3.20 0.90 6.70
CA VAL A 154 -3.33 1.15 5.26
C VAL A 154 -2.29 2.17 4.80
N LEU A 155 -1.41 1.79 3.88
CA LEU A 155 -0.52 2.73 3.20
C LEU A 155 -1.21 3.31 1.98
N VAL A 156 -0.98 4.61 1.73
CA VAL A 156 -1.51 5.35 0.60
C VAL A 156 -0.50 6.35 0.07
N GLY A 157 -0.53 6.58 -1.23
CA GLY A 157 0.31 7.57 -1.90
C GLY A 157 -0.38 8.19 -3.12
N SER A 158 0.38 8.91 -3.91
CA SER A 158 -0.07 9.39 -5.22
C SER A 158 1.05 9.38 -6.23
N MET A 159 0.70 9.24 -7.50
CA MET A 159 1.64 9.35 -8.63
C MET A 159 1.70 10.78 -9.17
N ARG A 160 0.65 11.57 -8.98
CA ARG A 160 0.57 12.96 -9.42
C ARG A 160 0.64 13.91 -8.23
N PRO A 161 1.37 15.02 -8.35
CA PRO A 161 1.38 16.06 -7.31
C PRO A 161 0.00 16.65 -7.07
N GLY A 162 -0.28 17.09 -5.84
CA GLY A 162 -1.59 17.63 -5.46
C GLY A 162 -2.07 18.83 -6.27
N GLY A 163 -1.15 19.63 -6.84
CA GLY A 163 -1.49 20.74 -7.73
C GLY A 163 -1.69 20.37 -9.21
N SER A 164 -1.57 19.10 -9.57
CA SER A 164 -1.72 18.65 -10.97
C SER A 164 -3.18 18.55 -11.38
N THR A 165 -3.45 18.80 -12.68
CA THR A 165 -4.73 18.41 -13.27
C THR A 165 -4.90 16.90 -13.13
N SER A 166 -6.04 16.45 -12.60
CA SER A 166 -6.31 15.03 -12.30
C SER A 166 -5.35 14.44 -11.25
N ALA A 167 -5.01 15.19 -10.20
CA ALA A 167 -4.28 14.65 -9.05
C ALA A 167 -5.03 13.45 -8.45
N ASP A 168 -4.31 12.33 -8.26
CA ASP A 168 -4.89 11.09 -7.74
C ASP A 168 -4.88 11.00 -6.20
N GLY A 169 -4.08 11.84 -5.53
CA GLY A 169 -3.91 11.82 -4.09
C GLY A 169 -5.18 11.97 -3.26
N PRO A 170 -6.07 12.94 -3.56
CA PRO A 170 -7.31 13.14 -2.79
C PRO A 170 -8.22 11.91 -2.78
N MET A 171 -8.46 11.26 -3.93
CA MET A 171 -9.30 10.07 -3.99
C MET A 171 -8.60 8.87 -3.34
N ASN A 172 -7.32 8.67 -3.59
CA ASN A 172 -6.54 7.61 -2.93
C ASN A 172 -6.62 7.72 -1.39
N LEU A 173 -6.51 8.95 -0.83
CA LEU A 173 -6.60 9.16 0.62
C LEU A 173 -8.02 8.90 1.16
N TYR A 174 -9.04 9.31 0.41
CA TYR A 174 -10.43 9.04 0.74
C TYR A 174 -10.67 7.53 0.84
N GLU A 175 -10.31 6.78 -0.17
CA GLU A 175 -10.43 5.31 -0.23
C GLU A 175 -9.62 4.60 0.85
N ALA A 176 -8.39 5.08 1.11
CA ALA A 176 -7.58 4.52 2.19
C ALA A 176 -8.24 4.72 3.57
N ALA A 177 -8.90 5.87 3.79
CA ALA A 177 -9.64 6.13 5.01
C ALA A 177 -10.89 5.23 5.11
N GLU A 178 -11.62 5.01 4.01
CA GLU A 178 -12.75 4.06 3.97
C GLU A 178 -12.30 2.64 4.29
N VAL A 179 -11.20 2.18 3.67
CA VAL A 179 -10.64 0.85 3.93
C VAL A 179 -10.19 0.73 5.39
N ALA A 180 -9.52 1.75 5.95
CA ALA A 180 -9.08 1.74 7.34
C ALA A 180 -10.23 1.77 8.35
N ALA A 181 -11.37 2.39 7.99
CA ALA A 181 -12.57 2.49 8.80
C ALA A 181 -13.49 1.25 8.70
N SER A 182 -13.27 0.39 7.70
CA SER A 182 -14.18 -0.72 7.38
C SER A 182 -13.98 -1.94 8.28
N PRO A 183 -15.06 -2.48 8.86
CA PRO A 183 -15.03 -3.78 9.53
C PRO A 183 -14.56 -4.95 8.64
N GLN A 184 -14.75 -4.84 7.31
CA GLN A 184 -14.29 -5.86 6.35
C GLN A 184 -12.77 -5.93 6.24
N SER A 185 -12.05 -4.87 6.68
CA SER A 185 -10.60 -4.79 6.65
C SER A 185 -9.92 -5.35 7.91
N VAL A 186 -10.71 -5.69 8.93
CA VAL A 186 -10.21 -6.31 10.16
C VAL A 186 -9.55 -7.66 9.85
N ASN A 187 -8.44 -7.94 10.52
CA ASN A 187 -7.63 -9.16 10.35
C ASN A 187 -6.96 -9.34 8.97
N ARG A 188 -6.81 -8.26 8.19
CA ARG A 188 -6.15 -8.36 6.87
C ARG A 188 -4.68 -7.92 6.86
N GLY A 189 -4.12 -7.59 8.03
CA GLY A 189 -2.73 -7.13 8.16
C GLY A 189 -2.55 -5.72 7.61
N VAL A 190 -1.38 -5.50 7.01
CA VAL A 190 -1.05 -4.23 6.35
C VAL A 190 -1.55 -4.25 4.91
N LEU A 191 -2.18 -3.17 4.50
CA LEU A 191 -2.78 -3.00 3.18
C LEU A 191 -2.14 -1.81 2.46
N MET A 192 -2.18 -1.81 1.14
CA MET A 192 -1.80 -0.68 0.29
C MET A 192 -2.98 -0.32 -0.61
N VAL A 193 -3.44 0.93 -0.55
CA VAL A 193 -4.60 1.40 -1.32
C VAL A 193 -4.18 2.53 -2.24
N MET A 194 -4.33 2.33 -3.52
CA MET A 194 -4.14 3.32 -4.57
C MET A 194 -4.92 2.92 -5.82
N ASN A 195 -5.47 3.92 -6.53
CA ASN A 195 -6.13 3.74 -7.80
C ASN A 195 -7.19 2.63 -7.75
N ASP A 196 -8.17 2.79 -6.86
CA ASP A 196 -9.33 1.92 -6.64
C ASP A 196 -8.96 0.47 -6.23
N THR A 197 -7.70 0.21 -5.90
CA THR A 197 -7.20 -1.14 -5.69
C THR A 197 -6.63 -1.33 -4.28
N ILE A 198 -7.05 -2.41 -3.62
CA ILE A 198 -6.53 -2.85 -2.33
C ILE A 198 -5.51 -3.95 -2.57
N ASN A 199 -4.28 -3.71 -2.15
CA ASN A 199 -3.15 -4.59 -2.41
C ASN A 199 -2.53 -5.10 -1.11
N SER A 200 -1.92 -6.30 -1.17
CA SER A 200 -1.00 -6.77 -0.14
C SER A 200 0.41 -6.22 -0.38
N PRO A 201 1.11 -5.71 0.63
CA PRO A 201 2.52 -5.31 0.48
C PRO A 201 3.42 -6.45 -0.01
N ARG A 202 3.04 -7.69 0.28
CA ARG A 202 3.78 -8.87 -0.21
C ARG A 202 3.78 -8.95 -1.73
N TRP A 203 2.62 -8.77 -2.36
CA TRP A 203 2.43 -9.00 -3.80
C TRP A 203 2.58 -7.74 -4.64
N ALA A 204 2.21 -6.58 -4.07
CA ALA A 204 2.26 -5.31 -4.79
C ALA A 204 3.68 -4.89 -5.10
N THR A 205 3.93 -4.46 -6.34
CA THR A 205 5.19 -3.83 -6.74
C THR A 205 4.92 -2.66 -7.66
N LYS A 206 5.77 -1.64 -7.61
CA LYS A 206 5.70 -0.48 -8.50
C LYS A 206 6.23 -0.87 -9.87
N THR A 207 5.33 -1.00 -10.84
CA THR A 207 5.65 -1.50 -12.21
C THR A 207 5.74 -0.41 -13.26
N ASN A 208 5.35 0.84 -12.92
CA ASN A 208 5.37 1.96 -13.84
C ASN A 208 5.91 3.21 -13.16
N THR A 209 6.69 4.00 -13.88
CA THR A 209 7.34 5.20 -13.34
C THR A 209 6.41 6.39 -13.19
N THR A 210 5.31 6.48 -13.95
CA THR A 210 4.46 7.67 -14.06
C THR A 210 2.95 7.41 -14.03
N SER A 211 2.49 6.22 -14.44
CA SER A 211 1.06 5.88 -14.48
C SER A 211 0.46 5.82 -13.08
N VAL A 212 -0.78 6.29 -12.91
CA VAL A 212 -1.53 6.15 -11.65
C VAL A 212 -1.78 4.68 -11.31
N GLN A 213 -1.96 3.82 -12.31
CA GLN A 213 -2.07 2.37 -12.18
C GLN A 213 -0.67 1.73 -12.04
N THR A 214 0.12 2.20 -11.09
CA THR A 214 1.53 1.80 -10.97
C THR A 214 1.73 0.52 -10.17
N PHE A 215 0.94 0.31 -9.12
CA PHE A 215 1.06 -0.90 -8.30
C PHE A 215 0.29 -2.06 -8.93
N GLN A 216 1.02 -3.13 -9.21
CA GLN A 216 0.50 -4.38 -9.73
C GLN A 216 0.90 -5.53 -8.82
N ASN A 217 0.18 -6.63 -8.91
CA ASN A 217 0.45 -7.86 -8.17
C ASN A 217 0.69 -9.00 -9.17
N PRO A 218 1.86 -9.05 -9.81
CA PRO A 218 2.09 -9.93 -10.97
C PRO A 218 1.88 -11.42 -10.69
N ASN A 219 2.12 -11.86 -9.45
CA ASN A 219 2.05 -13.28 -9.08
C ASN A 219 0.72 -13.69 -8.43
N ALA A 220 -0.09 -12.75 -7.89
CA ALA A 220 -1.24 -13.13 -7.07
C ALA A 220 -2.53 -12.34 -7.35
N GLY A 221 -2.45 -11.20 -8.02
CA GLY A 221 -3.58 -10.27 -8.13
C GLY A 221 -3.82 -9.44 -6.86
N PRO A 222 -4.76 -8.47 -6.91
CA PRO A 222 -5.10 -7.62 -5.78
C PRO A 222 -5.90 -8.39 -4.72
N LEU A 223 -5.93 -7.86 -3.49
CA LEU A 223 -6.81 -8.36 -2.43
C LEU A 223 -8.26 -7.96 -2.63
N GLY A 224 -8.50 -6.85 -3.29
CA GLY A 224 -9.83 -6.30 -3.52
C GLY A 224 -9.81 -4.97 -4.24
N TYR A 225 -10.99 -4.38 -4.29
CA TYR A 225 -11.23 -3.08 -4.92
C TYR A 225 -12.03 -2.19 -3.97
N VAL A 226 -11.84 -0.90 -4.08
CA VAL A 226 -12.57 0.12 -3.35
C VAL A 226 -12.99 1.22 -4.33
N ASP A 227 -14.17 1.72 -4.17
CA ASP A 227 -14.66 2.95 -4.80
C ASP A 227 -15.57 3.67 -3.79
N ALA A 228 -15.98 4.90 -4.10
CA ALA A 228 -16.82 5.71 -3.20
C ALA A 228 -18.16 5.06 -2.80
N ALA A 229 -18.53 3.95 -3.39
CA ALA A 229 -19.79 3.24 -3.10
C ALA A 229 -19.57 1.96 -2.28
N SER A 230 -18.41 1.30 -2.37
CA SER A 230 -18.23 -0.01 -1.75
C SER A 230 -16.78 -0.47 -1.67
N ILE A 231 -16.52 -1.35 -0.69
CA ILE A 231 -15.29 -2.12 -0.57
C ILE A 231 -15.60 -3.57 -0.93
N ARG A 232 -14.82 -4.16 -1.83
CA ARG A 232 -15.01 -5.53 -2.32
C ARG A 232 -13.71 -6.32 -2.20
N TYR A 233 -13.60 -7.17 -1.20
CA TYR A 233 -12.51 -8.12 -1.07
C TYR A 233 -12.77 -9.38 -1.90
N LEU A 234 -11.74 -9.89 -2.58
CA LEU A 234 -11.82 -11.08 -3.44
C LEU A 234 -11.74 -12.40 -2.66
N SER A 235 -11.32 -12.33 -1.39
CA SER A 235 -11.19 -13.50 -0.51
C SER A 235 -11.60 -13.15 0.92
N PRO A 236 -11.98 -14.12 1.74
CA PRO A 236 -12.19 -13.94 3.17
C PRO A 236 -10.93 -13.39 3.86
N ALA A 237 -11.10 -12.72 4.99
CA ALA A 237 -9.96 -12.35 5.84
C ALA A 237 -9.26 -13.63 6.35
N PRO A 238 -7.93 -13.62 6.50
CA PRO A 238 -7.20 -14.73 7.09
C PRO A 238 -7.73 -15.07 8.49
N THR A 239 -7.84 -16.36 8.80
CA THR A 239 -8.29 -16.85 10.12
C THR A 239 -7.16 -16.88 11.16
N SER A 240 -5.92 -16.77 10.72
CA SER A 240 -4.73 -16.72 11.56
C SER A 240 -3.77 -15.66 11.05
N HIS A 241 -3.04 -15.04 11.98
CA HIS A 241 -1.99 -14.10 11.62
C HIS A 241 -0.63 -14.79 11.67
N ARG A 242 0.25 -14.40 10.77
CA ARG A 242 1.66 -14.75 10.89
C ARG A 242 2.20 -14.17 12.22
N LYS A 243 3.02 -14.95 12.92
CA LYS A 243 3.74 -14.43 14.08
C LYS A 243 4.67 -13.31 13.63
N ALA A 244 4.49 -12.12 14.19
CA ALA A 244 5.36 -10.99 13.91
C ALA A 244 6.81 -11.27 14.37
N LEU A 245 7.76 -10.79 13.59
CA LEU A 245 9.16 -10.71 13.99
C LEU A 245 9.31 -9.58 15.03
N GLU A 246 10.27 -9.73 15.92
CA GLU A 246 10.54 -8.67 16.89
C GLU A 246 11.11 -7.43 16.18
N LEU A 247 10.67 -6.27 16.63
CA LEU A 247 11.21 -5.00 16.15
C LEU A 247 12.63 -4.82 16.73
N PRO A 248 13.68 -4.81 15.89
CA PRO A 248 15.04 -4.84 16.40
C PRO A 248 15.42 -3.52 17.08
N SER A 249 15.91 -3.59 18.33
CA SER A 249 16.34 -2.41 19.09
C SER A 249 17.66 -1.79 18.61
N GLY A 250 18.51 -2.59 17.94
CA GLY A 250 19.82 -2.18 17.44
C GLY A 250 19.82 -1.64 16.01
N GLY A 251 18.65 -1.45 15.41
CA GLY A 251 18.51 -1.08 14.00
C GLY A 251 18.62 -2.28 13.05
N LEU A 252 18.47 -2.00 11.74
CA LEU A 252 18.55 -3.02 10.70
C LEU A 252 20.00 -3.21 10.23
N PRO A 253 20.47 -4.47 10.10
CA PRO A 253 21.81 -4.76 9.61
C PRO A 253 21.93 -4.38 8.12
N ARG A 254 23.19 -4.15 7.69
CA ARG A 254 23.47 -3.94 6.26
C ARG A 254 23.21 -5.22 5.47
N VAL A 255 22.35 -5.12 4.48
CA VAL A 255 22.09 -6.12 3.47
C VAL A 255 22.09 -5.43 2.12
N ASP A 256 22.98 -5.82 1.23
CA ASP A 256 23.16 -5.20 -0.07
C ASP A 256 22.42 -5.98 -1.16
N ILE A 257 21.83 -5.25 -2.13
CA ILE A 257 21.27 -5.85 -3.34
C ILE A 257 22.32 -5.72 -4.43
N VAL A 258 22.67 -6.82 -5.05
CA VAL A 258 23.60 -6.89 -6.18
C VAL A 258 22.82 -7.20 -7.45
N TYR A 259 22.92 -6.33 -8.45
CA TYR A 259 22.14 -6.43 -9.67
C TYR A 259 22.91 -7.16 -10.77
N ALA A 260 22.47 -8.38 -11.13
CA ALA A 260 23.11 -9.18 -12.15
C ALA A 260 22.88 -8.64 -13.57
N HIS A 261 23.94 -8.69 -14.38
CA HIS A 261 23.94 -8.29 -15.79
C HIS A 261 24.88 -9.18 -16.63
N ALA A 262 24.84 -9.05 -17.93
CA ALA A 262 25.82 -9.71 -18.79
C ALA A 262 27.21 -9.21 -18.43
N ASP A 263 28.22 -10.10 -18.49
CA ASP A 263 29.61 -9.81 -18.13
C ASP A 263 29.84 -9.37 -16.67
N MET A 264 28.94 -9.77 -15.78
CA MET A 264 29.08 -9.51 -14.35
C MET A 264 30.26 -10.30 -13.78
N ASP A 265 31.15 -9.63 -13.06
CA ASP A 265 32.24 -10.23 -12.28
C ASP A 265 31.90 -10.35 -10.77
N ALA A 266 32.91 -10.62 -9.95
CA ALA A 266 32.75 -10.79 -8.50
C ALA A 266 32.81 -9.47 -7.71
N THR A 267 33.16 -8.36 -8.32
CA THR A 267 33.54 -7.11 -7.63
C THR A 267 32.47 -6.61 -6.66
N GLN A 268 31.23 -6.47 -7.12
CA GLN A 268 30.14 -5.94 -6.27
C GLN A 268 29.89 -6.82 -5.04
N ILE A 269 30.05 -8.13 -5.16
CA ILE A 269 29.87 -9.07 -4.04
C ILE A 269 31.04 -8.94 -3.06
N GLN A 270 32.27 -8.85 -3.58
CA GLN A 270 33.47 -8.66 -2.77
C GLN A 270 33.43 -7.32 -2.02
N ASP A 271 32.98 -6.27 -2.66
CA ASP A 271 32.79 -4.94 -2.04
C ASP A 271 31.74 -5.00 -0.91
N ALA A 272 30.62 -5.68 -1.10
CA ALA A 272 29.63 -5.86 -0.05
C ALA A 272 30.25 -6.59 1.17
N VAL A 273 31.03 -7.65 0.95
CA VAL A 273 31.74 -8.38 1.99
C VAL A 273 32.78 -7.50 2.71
N GLN A 274 33.56 -6.70 1.97
CA GLN A 274 34.57 -5.80 2.53
C GLN A 274 33.95 -4.68 3.38
N HIS A 275 32.71 -4.28 3.08
CA HIS A 275 31.97 -3.26 3.82
C HIS A 275 31.00 -3.84 4.84
N ASP A 276 31.32 -5.04 5.38
CA ASP A 276 30.61 -5.68 6.48
C ASP A 276 29.13 -6.00 6.28
N ALA A 277 28.70 -6.22 5.02
CA ALA A 277 27.34 -6.68 4.76
C ALA A 277 27.06 -7.98 5.52
N LYS A 278 25.93 -8.03 6.23
CA LYS A 278 25.47 -9.22 6.94
C LYS A 278 24.60 -10.12 6.07
N GLY A 279 24.14 -9.57 4.94
CA GLY A 279 23.44 -10.31 3.90
C GLY A 279 23.70 -9.73 2.52
N ILE A 280 23.53 -10.55 1.49
CA ILE A 280 23.61 -10.19 0.08
C ILE A 280 22.37 -10.77 -0.60
N VAL A 281 21.64 -9.94 -1.32
CA VAL A 281 20.51 -10.35 -2.16
C VAL A 281 20.91 -10.17 -3.61
N LEU A 282 20.90 -11.24 -4.36
CA LEU A 282 21.10 -11.21 -5.80
C LEU A 282 19.79 -10.82 -6.50
N ALA A 283 19.78 -9.72 -7.24
CA ALA A 283 18.78 -9.45 -8.26
C ALA A 283 19.22 -10.16 -9.56
N GLY A 284 19.03 -11.48 -9.59
CA GLY A 284 19.55 -12.36 -10.62
C GLY A 284 18.87 -12.22 -11.98
N VAL A 285 19.44 -12.83 -12.98
CA VAL A 285 18.79 -13.02 -14.28
C VAL A 285 17.94 -14.30 -14.25
N GLY A 286 16.89 -14.37 -15.09
CA GLY A 286 16.04 -15.55 -15.19
C GLY A 286 15.58 -16.07 -13.83
N ASP A 287 15.81 -17.33 -13.53
CA ASP A 287 15.47 -18.00 -12.25
C ASP A 287 16.49 -17.69 -11.12
N GLY A 288 16.85 -16.43 -10.97
CA GLY A 288 17.76 -15.96 -9.92
C GLY A 288 19.22 -16.35 -10.15
N ASN A 289 19.68 -16.42 -11.40
CA ASN A 289 21.02 -16.84 -11.79
C ASN A 289 21.98 -15.65 -11.96
N ALA A 290 23.27 -15.92 -12.02
CA ALA A 290 24.33 -14.95 -12.30
C ALA A 290 25.51 -15.62 -12.99
N SER A 291 26.56 -14.84 -13.31
CA SER A 291 27.80 -15.40 -13.85
C SER A 291 28.46 -16.38 -12.87
N LYS A 292 29.25 -17.32 -13.39
CA LYS A 292 30.01 -18.24 -12.50
C LYS A 292 30.88 -17.52 -11.50
N ALA A 293 31.55 -16.44 -11.92
CA ALA A 293 32.41 -15.64 -11.03
C ALA A 293 31.61 -15.02 -9.87
N ALA A 294 30.42 -14.51 -10.14
CA ALA A 294 29.51 -13.97 -9.13
C ALA A 294 28.99 -15.05 -8.17
N LEU A 295 28.56 -16.22 -8.70
CA LEU A 295 28.10 -17.34 -7.88
C LEU A 295 29.21 -17.88 -6.96
N ASP A 296 30.45 -18.03 -7.47
CA ASP A 296 31.60 -18.47 -6.69
C ASP A 296 31.91 -17.47 -5.54
N ALA A 297 31.80 -16.17 -5.80
CA ALA A 297 32.00 -15.12 -4.77
C ALA A 297 30.86 -15.12 -3.73
N MET A 298 29.62 -15.33 -4.14
CA MET A 298 28.47 -15.49 -3.23
C MET A 298 28.62 -16.72 -2.36
N GLU A 299 29.10 -17.86 -2.91
CA GLU A 299 29.37 -19.06 -2.13
C GLU A 299 30.51 -18.82 -1.10
N ALA A 300 31.54 -18.08 -1.49
CA ALA A 300 32.60 -17.67 -0.56
C ALA A 300 32.08 -16.75 0.56
N ALA A 301 31.10 -15.86 0.26
CA ALA A 301 30.44 -15.03 1.26
C ALA A 301 29.57 -15.87 2.20
N ALA A 302 28.80 -16.84 1.70
CA ALA A 302 27.99 -17.74 2.50
C ALA A 302 28.85 -18.56 3.48
N ARG A 303 30.04 -19.06 3.03
CA ARG A 303 31.00 -19.73 3.91
C ARG A 303 31.54 -18.85 5.05
N LYS A 304 31.51 -17.53 4.92
CA LYS A 304 31.85 -16.57 5.97
C LYS A 304 30.67 -16.24 6.90
N GLY A 305 29.52 -16.90 6.73
CA GLY A 305 28.32 -16.69 7.54
C GLY A 305 27.45 -15.51 7.11
N ILE A 306 27.69 -14.95 5.90
CA ILE A 306 26.82 -13.94 5.32
C ILE A 306 25.59 -14.62 4.74
N VAL A 307 24.39 -14.10 5.05
CA VAL A 307 23.13 -14.61 4.50
C VAL A 307 23.05 -14.25 3.02
N VAL A 308 22.99 -15.26 2.13
CA VAL A 308 22.92 -15.07 0.70
C VAL A 308 21.57 -15.50 0.19
N VAL A 309 20.84 -14.55 -0.43
CA VAL A 309 19.52 -14.77 -1.00
C VAL A 309 19.57 -14.60 -2.52
N ARG A 310 19.15 -15.63 -3.25
CA ARG A 310 18.91 -15.53 -4.70
C ARG A 310 17.49 -15.05 -4.94
N SER A 311 17.34 -13.86 -5.49
CA SER A 311 16.12 -13.30 -6.04
C SER A 311 16.32 -13.00 -7.53
N THR A 312 15.36 -12.40 -8.18
CA THR A 312 15.45 -12.10 -9.61
C THR A 312 15.06 -10.66 -9.92
N ARG A 313 15.69 -10.08 -10.94
CA ARG A 313 15.28 -8.80 -11.53
C ARG A 313 14.09 -8.92 -12.49
N VAL A 314 13.62 -10.15 -12.75
CA VAL A 314 12.42 -10.40 -13.52
C VAL A 314 11.20 -10.03 -12.69
N SER A 315 10.25 -9.31 -13.27
CA SER A 315 9.14 -8.67 -12.54
C SER A 315 8.08 -9.65 -12.03
N SER A 316 8.07 -10.90 -12.47
CA SER A 316 7.10 -11.93 -12.08
C SER A 316 7.71 -13.32 -12.15
N GLY A 317 7.06 -14.29 -11.52
CA GLY A 317 7.52 -15.67 -11.42
C GLY A 317 8.16 -15.98 -10.08
N PHE A 318 8.78 -17.13 -9.98
CA PHE A 318 9.37 -17.65 -8.76
C PHE A 318 10.83 -18.03 -9.01
N VAL A 319 11.70 -17.75 -8.05
CA VAL A 319 13.05 -18.29 -8.00
C VAL A 319 12.98 -19.66 -7.37
N ASN A 320 13.23 -20.69 -8.16
CA ASN A 320 13.14 -22.07 -7.72
C ASN A 320 14.41 -22.53 -6.99
N ARG A 321 14.18 -23.23 -5.87
CA ARG A 321 15.29 -23.79 -5.09
C ARG A 321 15.87 -25.04 -5.75
N ASN A 322 17.20 -25.15 -5.81
CA ASN A 322 17.94 -26.32 -6.32
C ASN A 322 17.63 -26.71 -7.78
N VAL A 323 17.23 -25.76 -8.63
CA VAL A 323 16.95 -26.05 -10.04
C VAL A 323 18.18 -25.74 -10.90
N GLU A 324 18.52 -24.47 -11.09
CA GLU A 324 19.71 -24.09 -11.86
C GLU A 324 20.97 -23.96 -10.97
N VAL A 325 20.78 -23.57 -9.73
CA VAL A 325 21.85 -23.38 -8.75
C VAL A 325 21.63 -24.34 -7.58
N PRO A 326 22.66 -25.07 -7.13
CA PRO A 326 22.55 -26.03 -6.03
C PRO A 326 22.54 -25.28 -4.67
N ASP A 327 21.42 -24.62 -4.34
CA ASP A 327 21.29 -23.72 -3.18
C ASP A 327 21.73 -24.37 -1.87
N ASP A 328 21.28 -25.59 -1.62
CA ASP A 328 21.60 -26.32 -0.37
C ASP A 328 23.11 -26.56 -0.21
N LYS A 329 23.78 -26.89 -1.31
CA LYS A 329 25.21 -27.12 -1.32
C LYS A 329 26.01 -25.82 -1.15
N SER A 330 25.54 -24.74 -1.75
CA SER A 330 26.19 -23.42 -1.74
C SER A 330 25.85 -22.59 -0.52
N GLY A 331 24.88 -23.02 0.31
CA GLY A 331 24.39 -22.27 1.47
C GLY A 331 23.55 -21.06 1.10
N PHE A 332 22.86 -21.09 -0.05
CA PHE A 332 22.00 -20.03 -0.53
C PHE A 332 20.55 -20.23 -0.10
N VAL A 333 19.79 -19.14 -0.16
CA VAL A 333 18.36 -19.09 0.07
C VAL A 333 17.68 -18.66 -1.22
N ALA A 334 16.67 -19.39 -1.67
CA ALA A 334 15.83 -18.99 -2.78
C ALA A 334 14.69 -18.08 -2.29
N SER A 335 14.49 -16.96 -2.98
CA SER A 335 13.49 -15.95 -2.57
C SER A 335 12.05 -16.33 -2.91
N TYR A 336 11.85 -17.33 -3.75
CA TYR A 336 10.56 -17.66 -4.36
C TYR A 336 9.97 -16.45 -5.11
N ASP A 337 8.81 -15.94 -4.67
CA ASP A 337 8.10 -14.83 -5.28
C ASP A 337 8.56 -13.44 -4.82
N LEU A 338 9.42 -13.36 -3.79
CA LEU A 338 9.88 -12.07 -3.27
C LEU A 338 10.90 -11.43 -4.22
N ASN A 339 10.59 -10.22 -4.66
CA ASN A 339 11.53 -9.39 -5.41
C ASN A 339 12.75 -9.01 -4.55
N PRO A 340 13.83 -8.46 -5.14
CA PRO A 340 15.06 -8.20 -4.41
C PRO A 340 14.90 -7.25 -3.22
N GLN A 341 14.09 -6.19 -3.33
CA GLN A 341 13.89 -5.22 -2.26
C GLN A 341 13.14 -5.83 -1.07
N LYS A 342 12.11 -6.63 -1.28
CA LYS A 342 11.40 -7.33 -0.20
C LYS A 342 12.23 -8.44 0.42
N SER A 343 12.99 -9.17 -0.41
CA SER A 343 13.97 -10.16 0.06
C SER A 343 15.01 -9.53 0.98
N ARG A 344 15.47 -8.31 0.64
CA ARG A 344 16.37 -7.53 1.48
C ARG A 344 15.73 -7.19 2.84
N VAL A 345 14.51 -6.68 2.84
CA VAL A 345 13.78 -6.34 4.09
C VAL A 345 13.61 -7.57 4.97
N LEU A 346 13.20 -8.71 4.40
CA LEU A 346 13.05 -9.95 5.17
C LEU A 346 14.39 -10.44 5.72
N ALA A 347 15.44 -10.44 4.91
CA ALA A 347 16.77 -10.83 5.35
C ALA A 347 17.28 -9.93 6.50
N GLN A 348 17.09 -8.60 6.40
CA GLN A 348 17.42 -7.66 7.47
C GLN A 348 16.71 -7.99 8.79
N LEU A 349 15.41 -8.23 8.72
CA LEU A 349 14.61 -8.57 9.91
C LEU A 349 15.04 -9.91 10.51
N LEU A 350 15.28 -10.93 9.68
CA LEU A 350 15.72 -12.25 10.15
C LEU A 350 17.09 -12.18 10.81
N ILE A 351 18.07 -11.54 10.18
CA ILE A 351 19.42 -11.35 10.72
C ILE A 351 19.36 -10.57 12.05
N ALA A 352 18.57 -9.50 12.13
CA ALA A 352 18.39 -8.72 13.34
C ALA A 352 17.76 -9.52 14.49
N ASN A 353 16.98 -10.57 14.17
CA ASN A 353 16.37 -11.50 15.11
C ASN A 353 17.25 -12.77 15.35
N GLY A 354 18.51 -12.74 14.93
CA GLY A 354 19.47 -13.85 15.15
C GLY A 354 19.22 -15.08 14.25
N VAL A 355 18.41 -14.96 13.20
CA VAL A 355 18.12 -16.04 12.25
C VAL A 355 19.05 -15.89 11.05
N THR A 356 20.15 -16.62 11.06
CA THR A 356 21.21 -16.50 10.03
C THR A 356 21.56 -17.83 9.33
N SER A 357 21.18 -18.99 9.89
CA SER A 357 21.45 -20.27 9.22
C SER A 357 20.59 -20.39 7.94
N PRO A 358 21.17 -20.85 6.81
CA PRO A 358 20.46 -20.94 5.52
C PRO A 358 19.12 -21.68 5.61
N ASP A 359 19.06 -22.82 6.31
CA ASP A 359 17.81 -23.59 6.45
C ASP A 359 16.71 -22.84 7.20
N LYS A 360 17.08 -22.12 8.29
CA LYS A 360 16.09 -21.33 9.05
C LYS A 360 15.62 -20.13 8.26
N VAL A 361 16.52 -19.45 7.56
CA VAL A 361 16.19 -18.33 6.66
C VAL A 361 15.30 -18.83 5.53
N GLN A 362 15.65 -19.95 4.89
CA GLN A 362 14.86 -20.55 3.82
C GLN A 362 13.43 -20.88 4.30
N LYS A 363 13.32 -21.49 5.48
CA LYS A 363 12.01 -21.79 6.08
C LYS A 363 11.17 -20.53 6.32
N ALA A 364 11.80 -19.42 6.73
CA ALA A 364 11.11 -18.13 6.90
C ALA A 364 10.62 -17.58 5.55
N PHE A 365 11.42 -17.65 4.49
CA PHE A 365 11.00 -17.26 3.14
C PHE A 365 9.84 -18.09 2.63
N GLN A 366 9.79 -19.40 2.94
CA GLN A 366 8.66 -20.28 2.62
C GLN A 366 7.40 -19.95 3.42
N SER A 367 7.53 -19.65 4.72
CA SER A 367 6.40 -19.43 5.62
C SER A 367 5.73 -18.06 5.47
N THR A 368 6.23 -17.23 4.58
CA THR A 368 5.60 -15.95 4.22
C THR A 368 4.44 -16.13 3.24
N TYR A 369 4.16 -17.36 2.80
CA TYR A 369 2.96 -17.70 2.01
C TYR A 369 1.70 -17.80 2.87
#